data_dc4357ab792f40c6f82196bedc420792
#
_entry.id   dc4357ab792f40c6f82196bedc420792
#
_cell.length_a   1.000
_cell.length_b   1.000
_cell.length_c   1.000
_cell.angle_alpha   90.00
_cell.angle_beta   90.00
_cell.angle_gamma   90.00
#
_symmetry.space_group_name_H-M   'P 1'
#
loop_
_entity.id
_entity.type
_entity.pdbx_description
1 polymer ?
#
loop_
_entity_poly.entity_id
_entity_poly.type
_entity_poly.pdbx_seq_one_letter_code
_entity_poly.pdbx_strand_id
1 'polypeptide(L)'
;MSSQDLPPRTLPSQESEPLYGGRRPGRVTVRDIAAAKARGEKWAMLTAYDALTAGIFDEAGIPVLLVGDSAGNVVFGYETTIPVTVDHLIPLTAAVVRGTRRAMVVADLPFGSYQASPGEALHAAARFMKEAGAHAVKLEGGQRVAPHVEELVGAGVPVMGHVGLTPQSVHALGGFRVQGRGSEAGDRLLHDAKALEAAGAFAVVLEGIPSELGARITQTLAIPTIGIGAGPDCDAQVLVWQDMAGLSARSPKFAKRYADVAATLRDAATEFAADVAAGAFPTEQYSYR
;
A
#
# COMPACT_ATOMS: atom_id res chain seq x y z
N MET A 1 -52.37 14.63 -21.82
CA MET A 1 -51.17 14.30 -22.59
C MET A 1 -50.37 13.29 -21.71
N SER A 2 -50.25 12.09 -22.25
CA SER A 2 -49.80 10.88 -21.58
C SER A 2 -48.32 10.93 -21.22
N SER A 3 -47.98 10.60 -19.97
CA SER A 3 -46.61 10.34 -19.49
C SER A 3 -46.15 9.05 -20.13
N GLN A 4 -45.20 9.14 -21.05
CA GLN A 4 -44.50 7.98 -21.62
C GLN A 4 -43.56 7.38 -20.58
N ASP A 5 -43.87 6.15 -20.19
CA ASP A 5 -42.98 5.29 -19.40
C ASP A 5 -41.71 5.01 -20.21
N LEU A 6 -40.57 5.57 -19.74
CA LEU A 6 -39.28 5.17 -20.23
C LEU A 6 -38.94 3.78 -19.63
N PRO A 7 -38.51 2.82 -20.45
CA PRO A 7 -38.12 1.50 -19.95
C PRO A 7 -36.93 1.63 -18.99
N PRO A 8 -36.86 0.78 -17.96
CA PRO A 8 -35.72 0.81 -17.03
C PRO A 8 -34.40 0.57 -17.77
N ARG A 9 -33.47 1.49 -17.68
CA ARG A 9 -32.09 1.30 -18.14
C ARG A 9 -31.48 0.15 -17.33
N THR A 10 -31.47 -1.04 -17.90
CA THR A 10 -30.61 -2.13 -17.44
C THR A 10 -29.18 -1.71 -17.70
N LEU A 11 -28.47 -1.31 -16.63
CA LEU A 11 -27.02 -1.18 -16.68
C LEU A 11 -26.47 -2.58 -17.02
N PRO A 12 -25.58 -2.71 -18.03
CA PRO A 12 -24.94 -3.98 -18.30
C PRO A 12 -24.23 -4.44 -17.02
N SER A 13 -24.42 -5.72 -16.68
CA SER A 13 -23.63 -6.40 -15.65
C SER A 13 -22.16 -6.30 -16.07
N GLN A 14 -21.42 -5.36 -15.52
CA GLN A 14 -19.97 -5.30 -15.70
C GLN A 14 -19.40 -6.51 -14.98
N GLU A 15 -19.18 -7.59 -15.70
CA GLU A 15 -18.24 -8.60 -15.28
C GLU A 15 -16.93 -7.87 -15.01
N SER A 16 -16.48 -7.88 -13.75
CA SER A 16 -15.26 -7.17 -13.35
C SER A 16 -14.08 -7.83 -14.05
N GLU A 17 -13.40 -7.08 -14.93
CA GLU A 17 -12.22 -7.55 -15.63
C GLU A 17 -11.07 -7.87 -14.66
N PRO A 18 -10.17 -8.82 -15.01
CA PRO A 18 -8.98 -9.13 -14.22
C PRO A 18 -8.14 -7.89 -13.90
N LEU A 19 -7.48 -7.88 -12.73
CA LEU A 19 -6.58 -6.80 -12.34
C LEU A 19 -5.36 -6.72 -13.25
N TYR A 20 -4.88 -7.88 -13.74
CA TYR A 20 -3.74 -8.00 -14.65
C TYR A 20 -4.19 -8.36 -16.07
N GLY A 21 -3.40 -7.90 -17.07
CA GLY A 21 -3.58 -8.31 -18.47
C GLY A 21 -4.76 -7.67 -19.21
N GLY A 22 -5.63 -6.97 -18.52
CA GLY A 22 -6.76 -6.28 -19.11
C GLY A 22 -6.42 -4.86 -19.58
N ARG A 23 -6.97 -4.42 -20.71
CA ARG A 23 -7.00 -3.01 -21.14
C ARG A 23 -8.12 -2.29 -20.40
N ARG A 24 -8.16 -2.39 -19.08
CA ARG A 24 -9.22 -1.77 -18.31
C ARG A 24 -9.13 -0.24 -18.41
N PRO A 25 -10.14 0.43 -18.95
CA PRO A 25 -10.22 1.88 -18.88
C PRO A 25 -10.60 2.27 -17.45
N GLY A 26 -9.77 3.10 -16.83
CA GLY A 26 -10.06 3.68 -15.53
C GLY A 26 -9.23 3.14 -14.37
N ARG A 27 -9.41 3.78 -13.23
CA ARG A 27 -8.68 3.51 -12.00
C ARG A 27 -9.23 2.27 -11.30
N VAL A 28 -8.32 1.48 -10.70
CA VAL A 28 -8.69 0.37 -9.83
C VAL A 28 -9.43 0.89 -8.60
N THR A 29 -10.52 0.24 -8.25
CA THR A 29 -11.41 0.59 -7.14
C THR A 29 -11.45 -0.50 -6.07
N VAL A 30 -12.01 -0.20 -4.90
CA VAL A 30 -12.23 -1.20 -3.84
C VAL A 30 -13.10 -2.38 -4.31
N ARG A 31 -14.04 -2.14 -5.25
CA ARG A 31 -14.87 -3.21 -5.84
C ARG A 31 -14.05 -4.18 -6.69
N ASP A 32 -13.05 -3.67 -7.38
CA ASP A 32 -12.18 -4.49 -8.22
C ASP A 32 -11.29 -5.40 -7.38
N ILE A 33 -10.80 -4.86 -6.26
CA ILE A 33 -10.01 -5.61 -5.28
C ILE A 33 -10.85 -6.72 -4.62
N ALA A 34 -12.09 -6.42 -4.23
CA ALA A 34 -13.02 -7.42 -3.70
C ALA A 34 -13.36 -8.50 -4.73
N ALA A 35 -13.59 -8.10 -5.99
CA ALA A 35 -13.88 -9.03 -7.08
C ALA A 35 -12.69 -9.93 -7.43
N ALA A 36 -11.45 -9.45 -7.29
CA ALA A 36 -10.24 -10.26 -7.46
C ALA A 36 -10.21 -11.42 -6.44
N LYS A 37 -10.51 -11.15 -5.16
CA LYS A 37 -10.63 -12.21 -4.14
C LYS A 37 -11.71 -13.23 -4.51
N ALA A 38 -12.88 -12.76 -4.92
CA ALA A 38 -13.98 -13.66 -5.33
C ALA A 38 -13.61 -14.60 -6.49
N ARG A 39 -12.70 -14.16 -7.38
CA ARG A 39 -12.16 -14.97 -8.48
C ARG A 39 -10.93 -15.80 -8.08
N GLY A 40 -10.41 -15.68 -6.86
CA GLY A 40 -9.15 -16.31 -6.47
C GLY A 40 -7.93 -15.71 -7.20
N GLU A 41 -8.03 -14.52 -7.75
CA GLU A 41 -6.97 -13.83 -8.46
C GLU A 41 -5.95 -13.26 -7.47
N LYS A 42 -4.69 -13.67 -7.58
CA LYS A 42 -3.59 -13.15 -6.78
C LYS A 42 -3.03 -11.87 -7.43
N TRP A 43 -2.68 -10.88 -6.61
CA TRP A 43 -2.15 -9.62 -7.10
C TRP A 43 -1.04 -9.06 -6.21
N ALA A 44 -0.25 -8.15 -6.78
CA ALA A 44 0.85 -7.49 -6.08
C ALA A 44 0.51 -6.03 -5.75
N MET A 45 1.00 -5.59 -4.62
CA MET A 45 1.01 -4.20 -4.17
C MET A 45 2.47 -3.77 -3.97
N LEU A 46 2.82 -2.55 -4.31
CA LEU A 46 4.13 -1.98 -4.02
C LEU A 46 3.98 -0.66 -3.27
N THR A 47 4.97 -0.35 -2.45
CA THR A 47 5.07 1.04 -1.99
C THR A 47 5.52 1.95 -3.14
N ALA A 48 5.22 3.24 -3.06
CA ALA A 48 5.72 4.27 -3.97
C ALA A 48 5.76 5.61 -3.24
N TYR A 49 6.73 6.47 -3.59
CA TYR A 49 6.94 7.72 -2.87
C TYR A 49 7.18 8.93 -3.78
N ASP A 50 7.20 8.73 -5.09
CA ASP A 50 7.41 9.76 -6.11
C ASP A 50 6.66 9.44 -7.40
N ALA A 51 6.53 10.44 -8.29
CA ALA A 51 5.76 10.32 -9.51
C ALA A 51 6.40 9.41 -10.56
N LEU A 52 7.75 9.34 -10.62
CA LEU A 52 8.45 8.59 -11.67
C LEU A 52 8.35 7.08 -11.38
N THR A 53 8.72 6.66 -10.16
CA THR A 53 8.61 5.25 -9.79
C THR A 53 7.16 4.78 -9.78
N ALA A 54 6.23 5.62 -9.33
CA ALA A 54 4.80 5.32 -9.38
C ALA A 54 4.30 5.10 -10.81
N GLY A 55 4.73 5.93 -11.77
CA GLY A 55 4.41 5.78 -13.19
C GLY A 55 4.90 4.45 -13.77
N ILE A 56 6.15 4.08 -13.45
CA ILE A 56 6.74 2.80 -13.88
C ILE A 56 5.93 1.61 -13.32
N PHE A 57 5.52 1.65 -12.07
CA PHE A 57 4.73 0.57 -11.46
C PHE A 57 3.29 0.51 -12.01
N ASP A 58 2.70 1.66 -12.30
CA ASP A 58 1.38 1.74 -12.95
C ASP A 58 1.42 1.15 -14.37
N GLU A 59 2.45 1.48 -15.16
CA GLU A 59 2.71 0.91 -16.49
C GLU A 59 3.01 -0.59 -16.44
N ALA A 60 3.72 -1.06 -15.39
CA ALA A 60 3.95 -2.47 -15.14
C ALA A 60 2.68 -3.23 -14.73
N GLY A 61 1.58 -2.52 -14.49
CA GLY A 61 0.27 -3.09 -14.19
C GLY A 61 0.03 -3.34 -12.71
N ILE A 62 0.85 -2.82 -11.78
CA ILE A 62 0.59 -2.94 -10.34
C ILE A 62 -0.75 -2.25 -10.00
N PRO A 63 -1.74 -3.00 -9.47
CA PRO A 63 -3.09 -2.46 -9.30
C PRO A 63 -3.25 -1.52 -8.10
N VAL A 64 -2.39 -1.65 -7.09
CA VAL A 64 -2.45 -0.85 -5.86
C VAL A 64 -1.06 -0.37 -5.47
N LEU A 65 -0.93 0.92 -5.20
CA LEU A 65 0.29 1.53 -4.66
C LEU A 65 0.04 2.08 -3.27
N LEU A 66 0.99 1.86 -2.37
CA LEU A 66 0.96 2.35 -0.99
C LEU A 66 1.98 3.48 -0.80
N VAL A 67 1.51 4.62 -0.36
CA VAL A 67 2.40 5.64 0.20
C VAL A 67 2.47 5.40 1.71
N GLY A 68 3.41 4.51 2.08
CA GLY A 68 3.57 4.02 3.43
C GLY A 68 4.41 4.95 4.31
N ASP A 69 4.21 4.87 5.61
CA ASP A 69 5.09 5.52 6.60
C ASP A 69 6.51 4.92 6.61
N SER A 70 6.71 3.76 5.97
CA SER A 70 8.02 3.21 5.59
C SER A 70 8.88 4.21 4.79
N ALA A 71 8.29 5.30 4.23
CA ALA A 71 9.02 6.47 3.76
C ALA A 71 10.01 6.99 4.81
N GLY A 72 9.69 6.86 6.10
CA GLY A 72 10.59 7.18 7.19
C GLY A 72 11.96 6.55 7.02
N ASN A 73 11.98 5.26 6.72
CA ASN A 73 13.22 4.50 6.58
C ASN A 73 13.90 4.70 5.21
N VAL A 74 13.11 4.62 4.10
CA VAL A 74 13.68 4.49 2.75
C VAL A 74 13.74 5.81 1.96
N VAL A 75 13.06 6.88 2.44
CA VAL A 75 13.11 8.22 1.83
C VAL A 75 13.81 9.20 2.76
N PHE A 76 13.42 9.22 4.04
CA PHE A 76 13.93 10.18 5.01
C PHE A 76 15.15 9.69 5.82
N GLY A 77 15.46 8.38 5.78
CA GLY A 77 16.61 7.80 6.46
C GLY A 77 16.46 7.69 7.98
N TYR A 78 15.23 7.72 8.50
CA TYR A 78 14.96 7.50 9.92
C TYR A 78 15.13 6.02 10.30
N GLU A 79 15.47 5.74 11.55
CA GLU A 79 15.58 4.37 12.05
C GLU A 79 14.23 3.65 12.18
N THR A 80 13.15 4.41 12.41
CA THR A 80 11.78 3.91 12.56
C THR A 80 10.79 4.78 11.78
N THR A 81 9.54 4.33 11.65
CA THR A 81 8.47 5.10 11.01
C THR A 81 7.85 6.17 11.93
N ILE A 82 8.16 6.13 13.24
CA ILE A 82 7.56 7.01 14.26
C ILE A 82 7.70 8.52 13.96
N PRO A 83 8.84 9.02 13.44
CA PRO A 83 8.99 10.46 13.18
C PRO A 83 8.21 10.98 11.98
N VAL A 84 7.60 10.08 11.18
CA VAL A 84 6.87 10.48 9.98
C VAL A 84 5.58 11.20 10.36
N THR A 85 5.32 12.34 9.71
CA THR A 85 4.12 13.15 9.94
C THR A 85 3.17 13.09 8.74
N VAL A 86 1.94 13.54 8.94
CA VAL A 86 0.97 13.75 7.84
C VAL A 86 1.56 14.72 6.80
N ASP A 87 2.22 15.79 7.23
CA ASP A 87 2.82 16.78 6.34
C ASP A 87 3.99 16.23 5.51
N HIS A 88 4.69 15.19 6.00
CA HIS A 88 5.69 14.46 5.22
C HIS A 88 5.03 13.62 4.12
N LEU A 89 3.90 12.94 4.40
CA LEU A 89 3.30 12.00 3.47
C LEU A 89 2.37 12.64 2.44
N ILE A 90 1.75 13.77 2.73
CA ILE A 90 0.85 14.47 1.78
C ILE A 90 1.56 14.77 0.44
N PRO A 91 2.73 15.44 0.40
CA PRO A 91 3.39 15.71 -0.87
C PRO A 91 3.85 14.46 -1.61
N LEU A 92 4.28 13.41 -0.90
CA LEU A 92 4.64 12.12 -1.51
C LEU A 92 3.39 11.46 -2.12
N THR A 93 2.29 11.43 -1.38
CA THR A 93 1.01 10.88 -1.87
C THR A 93 0.51 11.63 -3.10
N ALA A 94 0.54 12.95 -3.07
CA ALA A 94 0.14 13.77 -4.20
C ALA A 94 1.03 13.52 -5.45
N ALA A 95 2.33 13.30 -5.27
CA ALA A 95 3.25 12.93 -6.35
C ALA A 95 2.89 11.58 -6.96
N VAL A 96 2.65 10.55 -6.13
CA VAL A 96 2.25 9.20 -6.57
C VAL A 96 0.90 9.24 -7.30
N VAL A 97 -0.07 9.99 -6.79
CA VAL A 97 -1.38 10.15 -7.46
C VAL A 97 -1.23 10.77 -8.85
N ARG A 98 -0.42 11.83 -8.99
CA ARG A 98 -0.15 12.47 -10.30
C ARG A 98 0.63 11.56 -11.25
N GLY A 99 1.49 10.70 -10.73
CA GLY A 99 2.27 9.73 -11.51
C GLY A 99 1.48 8.54 -12.02
N THR A 100 0.26 8.31 -11.54
CA THR A 100 -0.53 7.11 -11.84
C THR A 100 -1.83 7.43 -12.55
N ARG A 101 -2.25 6.53 -13.44
CA ARG A 101 -3.54 6.62 -14.15
C ARG A 101 -4.51 5.50 -13.74
N ARG A 102 -3.98 4.32 -13.47
CA ARG A 102 -4.72 3.09 -13.24
C ARG A 102 -4.66 2.61 -11.78
N ALA A 103 -3.49 2.61 -11.15
CA ALA A 103 -3.32 2.08 -9.81
C ALA A 103 -4.14 2.84 -8.77
N MET A 104 -4.81 2.12 -7.87
CA MET A 104 -5.40 2.71 -6.68
C MET A 104 -4.28 3.12 -5.71
N VAL A 105 -4.30 4.36 -5.25
CA VAL A 105 -3.31 4.88 -4.30
C VAL A 105 -3.90 4.89 -2.90
N VAL A 106 -3.24 4.16 -2.00
CA VAL A 106 -3.55 4.09 -0.57
C VAL A 106 -2.50 4.89 0.20
N ALA A 107 -2.90 5.72 1.14
CA ALA A 107 -1.99 6.49 1.99
C ALA A 107 -2.04 6.00 3.44
N ASP A 108 -0.87 5.84 4.06
CA ASP A 108 -0.82 5.55 5.49
C ASP A 108 -1.23 6.76 6.33
N LEU A 109 -1.99 6.49 7.38
CA LEU A 109 -2.11 7.40 8.52
C LEU A 109 -0.89 7.17 9.43
N PRO A 110 0.06 8.13 9.51
CA PRO A 110 1.28 7.93 10.31
C PRO A 110 0.99 7.94 11.80
N PHE A 111 1.95 7.45 12.59
CA PHE A 111 1.87 7.43 14.05
C PHE A 111 1.51 8.82 14.61
N GLY A 112 0.59 8.85 15.56
CA GLY A 112 0.12 10.08 16.23
C GLY A 112 -0.97 10.82 15.47
N SER A 113 -1.36 10.40 14.24
CA SER A 113 -2.37 11.08 13.45
C SER A 113 -3.80 10.54 13.60
N TYR A 114 -3.95 9.39 14.28
CA TYR A 114 -5.27 8.75 14.39
C TYR A 114 -5.52 8.08 15.77
N GLN A 115 -4.46 7.77 16.54
CA GLN A 115 -4.59 6.92 17.72
C GLN A 115 -5.43 7.53 18.85
N ALA A 116 -5.52 8.85 18.92
CA ALA A 116 -6.16 9.53 20.04
C ALA A 116 -7.70 9.48 19.97
N SER A 117 -8.27 9.55 18.75
CA SER A 117 -9.73 9.45 18.57
C SER A 117 -10.15 9.16 17.13
N PRO A 118 -11.36 8.60 16.89
CA PRO A 118 -11.94 8.46 15.56
C PRO A 118 -12.02 9.78 14.78
N GLY A 119 -12.33 10.90 15.46
CA GLY A 119 -12.41 12.21 14.85
C GLY A 119 -11.06 12.72 14.32
N GLU A 120 -9.96 12.45 15.05
CA GLU A 120 -8.61 12.78 14.56
C GLU A 120 -8.23 11.92 13.35
N ALA A 121 -8.59 10.63 13.35
CA ALA A 121 -8.41 9.76 12.20
C ALA A 121 -9.14 10.31 10.96
N LEU A 122 -10.40 10.75 11.12
CA LEU A 122 -11.18 11.34 10.05
C LEU A 122 -10.54 12.64 9.54
N HIS A 123 -10.06 13.49 10.44
CA HIS A 123 -9.38 14.72 10.06
C HIS A 123 -8.11 14.45 9.24
N ALA A 124 -7.27 13.51 9.69
CA ALA A 124 -6.07 13.13 8.97
C ALA A 124 -6.40 12.51 7.61
N ALA A 125 -7.35 11.56 7.54
CA ALA A 125 -7.78 10.94 6.30
C ALA A 125 -8.35 11.95 5.30
N ALA A 126 -9.15 12.91 5.76
CA ALA A 126 -9.69 13.97 4.92
C ALA A 126 -8.59 14.82 4.27
N ARG A 127 -7.49 15.08 4.97
CA ARG A 127 -6.32 15.76 4.42
C ARG A 127 -5.70 14.94 3.28
N PHE A 128 -5.46 13.64 3.46
CA PHE A 128 -4.91 12.79 2.40
C PHE A 128 -5.81 12.73 1.17
N MET A 129 -7.12 12.64 1.36
CA MET A 129 -8.06 12.60 0.24
C MET A 129 -8.18 13.95 -0.48
N LYS A 130 -8.23 15.05 0.25
CA LYS A 130 -8.47 16.39 -0.32
C LYS A 130 -7.20 17.04 -0.85
N GLU A 131 -6.09 16.99 -0.10
CA GLU A 131 -4.85 17.68 -0.43
C GLU A 131 -3.97 16.83 -1.36
N ALA A 132 -3.95 15.50 -1.16
CA ALA A 132 -3.11 14.59 -1.93
C ALA A 132 -3.86 13.79 -3.01
N GLY A 133 -5.20 13.71 -2.94
CA GLY A 133 -5.99 12.93 -3.89
C GLY A 133 -5.91 11.42 -3.67
N ALA A 134 -5.56 10.95 -2.46
CA ALA A 134 -5.56 9.53 -2.13
C ALA A 134 -6.94 8.89 -2.37
N HIS A 135 -6.97 7.61 -2.75
CA HIS A 135 -8.21 6.89 -3.03
C HIS A 135 -8.70 6.07 -1.81
N ALA A 136 -7.79 5.80 -0.88
CA ALA A 136 -8.04 5.09 0.37
C ALA A 136 -6.96 5.46 1.39
N VAL A 137 -7.20 5.15 2.65
CA VAL A 137 -6.19 5.27 3.71
C VAL A 137 -5.92 3.91 4.35
N LYS A 138 -4.72 3.76 4.97
CA LYS A 138 -4.38 2.60 5.80
C LYS A 138 -4.09 3.05 7.23
N LEU A 139 -4.43 2.21 8.21
CA LEU A 139 -4.09 2.40 9.62
C LEU A 139 -3.76 1.06 10.29
N GLU A 140 -2.95 1.13 11.34
CA GLU A 140 -2.46 -0.01 12.09
C GLU A 140 -3.23 -0.23 13.38
N GLY A 141 -3.50 -1.51 13.67
CA GLY A 141 -4.16 -1.98 14.88
C GLY A 141 -5.33 -2.91 14.56
N GLY A 142 -5.76 -3.64 15.59
CA GLY A 142 -6.89 -4.57 15.51
C GLY A 142 -8.17 -3.97 16.10
N GLN A 143 -8.84 -4.76 16.94
CA GLN A 143 -10.10 -4.38 17.58
C GLN A 143 -10.08 -2.97 18.22
N ARG A 144 -8.94 -2.55 18.76
CA ARG A 144 -8.80 -1.23 19.39
C ARG A 144 -9.09 -0.07 18.43
N VAL A 145 -8.81 -0.23 17.13
CA VAL A 145 -9.01 0.81 16.12
C VAL A 145 -10.25 0.57 15.24
N ALA A 146 -11.04 -0.46 15.54
CA ALA A 146 -12.31 -0.70 14.85
C ALA A 146 -13.25 0.53 14.88
N PRO A 147 -13.43 1.25 16.00
CA PRO A 147 -14.23 2.48 16.00
C PRO A 147 -13.70 3.59 15.08
N HIS A 148 -12.38 3.65 14.85
CA HIS A 148 -11.78 4.58 13.90
C HIS A 148 -12.12 4.19 12.46
N VAL A 149 -12.08 2.88 12.16
CA VAL A 149 -12.47 2.36 10.84
C VAL A 149 -13.96 2.63 10.57
N GLU A 150 -14.84 2.38 11.56
CA GLU A 150 -16.29 2.66 11.45
C GLU A 150 -16.55 4.14 11.12
N GLU A 151 -15.90 5.06 11.84
CA GLU A 151 -16.04 6.51 11.62
C GLU A 151 -15.60 6.90 10.20
N LEU A 152 -14.42 6.42 9.77
CA LEU A 152 -13.88 6.70 8.45
C LEU A 152 -14.79 6.16 7.34
N VAL A 153 -15.20 4.90 7.44
CA VAL A 153 -16.08 4.25 6.47
C VAL A 153 -17.46 4.91 6.44
N GLY A 154 -18.02 5.25 7.60
CA GLY A 154 -19.28 5.99 7.73
C GLY A 154 -19.23 7.36 7.05
N ALA A 155 -18.07 8.01 7.05
CA ALA A 155 -17.81 9.27 6.34
C ALA A 155 -17.51 9.08 4.83
N GLY A 156 -17.46 7.85 4.32
CA GLY A 156 -17.20 7.54 2.91
C GLY A 156 -15.71 7.39 2.56
N VAL A 157 -14.82 7.26 3.54
CA VAL A 157 -13.38 7.02 3.33
C VAL A 157 -13.13 5.51 3.27
N PRO A 158 -12.60 4.95 2.15
CA PRO A 158 -12.21 3.55 2.10
C PRO A 158 -10.99 3.29 3.00
N VAL A 159 -11.05 2.26 3.83
CA VAL A 159 -10.03 1.94 4.83
C VAL A 159 -9.43 0.55 4.58
N MET A 160 -8.11 0.49 4.56
CA MET A 160 -7.30 -0.73 4.63
C MET A 160 -6.81 -0.89 6.07
N GLY A 161 -7.10 -2.02 6.71
CA GLY A 161 -6.58 -2.34 8.03
C GLY A 161 -5.16 -2.91 7.97
N HIS A 162 -4.49 -3.00 9.13
CA HIS A 162 -3.17 -3.63 9.25
C HIS A 162 -3.02 -4.28 10.61
N VAL A 163 -2.78 -5.59 10.64
CA VAL A 163 -2.56 -6.39 11.85
C VAL A 163 -1.29 -7.24 11.75
N GLY A 164 -0.86 -7.77 12.88
CA GLY A 164 0.38 -8.52 13.00
C GLY A 164 1.50 -7.65 13.55
N LEU A 165 2.66 -7.64 12.89
CA LEU A 165 3.69 -6.66 13.17
C LEU A 165 3.20 -5.28 12.70
N THR A 166 3.08 -4.36 13.62
CA THR A 166 2.69 -2.97 13.37
C THR A 166 3.90 -2.07 13.64
N PRO A 167 4.61 -1.57 12.59
CA PRO A 167 5.83 -0.76 12.76
C PRO A 167 5.65 0.47 13.65
N GLN A 168 4.48 1.08 13.65
CA GLN A 168 4.16 2.21 14.52
C GLN A 168 4.14 1.82 16.01
N SER A 169 3.99 0.54 16.33
CA SER A 169 4.02 0.01 17.70
C SER A 169 5.36 -0.63 18.05
N VAL A 170 6.43 -0.40 17.27
CA VAL A 170 7.72 -1.09 17.39
C VAL A 170 8.32 -1.04 18.81
N HIS A 171 8.16 0.07 19.51
CA HIS A 171 8.64 0.22 20.89
C HIS A 171 7.84 -0.63 21.87
N ALA A 172 6.52 -0.68 21.73
CA ALA A 172 5.65 -1.52 22.56
C ALA A 172 5.85 -3.01 22.28
N LEU A 173 6.15 -3.38 21.02
CA LEU A 173 6.42 -4.76 20.60
C LEU A 173 7.85 -5.22 20.95
N GLY A 174 8.72 -4.33 21.41
CA GLY A 174 10.12 -4.64 21.71
C GLY A 174 10.95 -4.97 20.45
N GLY A 175 10.66 -4.33 19.32
CA GLY A 175 11.35 -4.47 18.05
C GLY A 175 10.51 -5.19 16.98
N PHE A 176 11.12 -5.37 15.80
CA PHE A 176 10.52 -6.07 14.66
C PHE A 176 10.52 -7.60 14.87
N ARG A 177 9.44 -8.13 15.43
CA ARG A 177 9.30 -9.54 15.78
C ARG A 177 8.06 -10.13 15.14
N VAL A 178 8.13 -11.41 14.74
CA VAL A 178 6.98 -12.18 14.25
C VAL A 178 5.91 -12.22 15.34
N GLN A 179 4.70 -11.80 15.00
CA GLN A 179 3.52 -11.78 15.85
C GLN A 179 2.65 -13.01 15.66
N GLY A 180 1.73 -13.29 16.59
CA GLY A 180 0.76 -14.38 16.44
C GLY A 180 1.33 -15.80 16.57
N ARG A 181 2.47 -15.99 17.24
CA ARG A 181 3.01 -17.32 17.54
C ARG A 181 2.22 -17.98 18.67
N GLY A 182 1.84 -19.24 18.45
CA GLY A 182 1.00 -20.03 19.37
C GLY A 182 -0.49 -19.73 19.19
N SER A 183 -1.33 -20.64 19.72
CA SER A 183 -2.79 -20.60 19.46
C SER A 183 -3.45 -19.31 19.97
N GLU A 184 -3.21 -18.94 21.21
CA GLU A 184 -3.85 -17.78 21.84
C GLU A 184 -3.49 -16.45 21.13
N ALA A 185 -2.21 -16.23 20.79
CA ALA A 185 -1.80 -15.04 20.06
C ALA A 185 -2.33 -15.04 18.61
N GLY A 186 -2.41 -16.22 17.99
CA GLY A 186 -3.02 -16.38 16.67
C GLY A 186 -4.52 -16.11 16.68
N ASP A 187 -5.23 -16.56 17.71
CA ASP A 187 -6.67 -16.32 17.87
C ASP A 187 -6.97 -14.84 18.11
N ARG A 188 -6.14 -14.14 18.88
CA ARG A 188 -6.24 -12.68 19.05
C ARG A 188 -6.08 -11.95 17.72
N LEU A 189 -5.07 -12.30 16.90
CA LEU A 189 -4.88 -11.66 15.59
C LEU A 189 -6.02 -11.96 14.61
N LEU A 190 -6.57 -13.17 14.62
CA LEU A 190 -7.77 -13.47 13.84
C LEU A 190 -8.96 -12.64 14.30
N HIS A 191 -9.14 -12.47 15.61
CA HIS A 191 -10.19 -11.61 16.16
C HIS A 191 -10.02 -10.15 15.76
N ASP A 192 -8.78 -9.64 15.82
CA ASP A 192 -8.42 -8.29 15.36
C ASP A 192 -8.77 -8.07 13.89
N ALA A 193 -8.40 -9.01 13.02
CA ALA A 193 -8.72 -8.93 11.60
C ALA A 193 -10.23 -8.95 11.32
N LYS A 194 -10.97 -9.79 12.03
CA LYS A 194 -12.45 -9.82 11.98
C LYS A 194 -13.11 -8.53 12.46
N ALA A 195 -12.55 -7.91 13.49
CA ALA A 195 -13.07 -6.64 13.99
C ALA A 195 -12.91 -5.51 12.96
N LEU A 196 -11.78 -5.49 12.21
CA LEU A 196 -11.57 -4.54 11.13
C LEU A 196 -12.52 -4.78 9.95
N GLU A 197 -12.76 -6.04 9.58
CA GLU A 197 -13.74 -6.39 8.55
C GLU A 197 -15.14 -5.95 8.96
N ALA A 198 -15.57 -6.27 10.20
CA ALA A 198 -16.88 -5.87 10.72
C ALA A 198 -17.06 -4.35 10.78
N ALA A 199 -15.98 -3.60 11.02
CA ALA A 199 -15.95 -2.14 10.98
C ALA A 199 -16.01 -1.55 9.55
N GLY A 200 -15.95 -2.38 8.50
CA GLY A 200 -16.09 -1.98 7.11
C GLY A 200 -14.79 -1.75 6.36
N ALA A 201 -13.63 -2.21 6.88
CA ALA A 201 -12.39 -2.21 6.11
C ALA A 201 -12.57 -2.98 4.81
N PHE A 202 -12.04 -2.47 3.68
CA PHE A 202 -12.14 -3.15 2.38
C PHE A 202 -11.04 -4.20 2.16
N ALA A 203 -9.96 -4.15 2.90
CA ALA A 203 -8.83 -5.09 2.88
C ALA A 203 -8.05 -5.02 4.20
N VAL A 204 -7.23 -6.03 4.48
CA VAL A 204 -6.37 -6.09 5.66
C VAL A 204 -4.96 -6.53 5.28
N VAL A 205 -3.94 -5.76 5.70
CA VAL A 205 -2.54 -6.15 5.65
C VAL A 205 -2.24 -7.08 6.81
N LEU A 206 -1.56 -8.19 6.51
CA LEU A 206 -1.07 -9.17 7.47
C LEU A 206 0.47 -9.14 7.43
N GLU A 207 1.10 -8.55 8.46
CA GLU A 207 2.54 -8.40 8.47
C GLU A 207 3.21 -9.27 9.53
N GLY A 208 4.31 -9.98 9.12
CA GLY A 208 5.20 -10.66 10.03
C GLY A 208 4.52 -11.69 10.93
N ILE A 209 3.66 -12.52 10.39
CA ILE A 209 2.92 -13.58 11.10
C ILE A 209 3.25 -14.97 10.53
N PRO A 210 3.04 -16.06 11.28
CA PRO A 210 3.19 -17.42 10.74
C PRO A 210 2.31 -17.64 9.49
N SER A 211 2.84 -18.34 8.48
CA SER A 211 2.13 -18.58 7.22
C SER A 211 0.80 -19.33 7.40
N GLU A 212 0.74 -20.29 8.33
CA GLU A 212 -0.50 -21.01 8.66
C GLU A 212 -1.57 -20.09 9.23
N LEU A 213 -1.15 -19.10 10.03
CA LEU A 213 -2.08 -18.07 10.54
C LEU A 213 -2.56 -17.15 9.41
N GLY A 214 -1.66 -16.76 8.51
CA GLY A 214 -2.00 -16.00 7.31
C GLY A 214 -3.05 -16.71 6.46
N ALA A 215 -2.86 -18.00 6.18
CA ALA A 215 -3.82 -18.84 5.48
C ALA A 215 -5.17 -18.89 6.18
N ARG A 216 -5.17 -19.14 7.51
CA ARG A 216 -6.39 -19.21 8.32
C ARG A 216 -7.19 -17.89 8.32
N ILE A 217 -6.51 -16.74 8.46
CA ILE A 217 -7.14 -15.42 8.39
C ILE A 217 -7.72 -15.19 7.00
N THR A 218 -6.96 -15.48 5.93
CA THR A 218 -7.40 -15.29 4.54
C THR A 218 -8.65 -16.10 4.20
N GLN A 219 -8.73 -17.35 4.69
CA GLN A 219 -9.91 -18.21 4.51
C GLN A 219 -11.12 -17.76 5.32
N THR A 220 -10.88 -17.07 6.44
CA THR A 220 -11.95 -16.65 7.35
C THR A 220 -12.62 -15.35 6.91
N LEU A 221 -11.84 -14.41 6.38
CA LEU A 221 -12.34 -13.09 5.99
C LEU A 221 -12.96 -13.10 4.58
N ALA A 222 -14.04 -12.36 4.41
CA ALA A 222 -14.62 -12.07 3.09
C ALA A 222 -13.86 -10.98 2.33
N ILE A 223 -13.18 -10.07 3.06
CA ILE A 223 -12.35 -9.02 2.46
C ILE A 223 -10.95 -9.55 2.08
N PRO A 224 -10.29 -8.96 1.08
CA PRO A 224 -8.93 -9.33 0.68
C PRO A 224 -7.90 -9.16 1.79
N THR A 225 -6.96 -10.12 1.86
CA THR A 225 -5.78 -10.07 2.72
C THR A 225 -4.53 -9.80 1.90
N ILE A 226 -3.65 -8.94 2.41
CA ILE A 226 -2.40 -8.53 1.75
C ILE A 226 -1.24 -8.93 2.64
N GLY A 227 -0.48 -9.93 2.24
CA GLY A 227 0.63 -10.47 3.02
C GLY A 227 1.91 -9.66 2.86
N ILE A 228 2.64 -9.50 3.95
CA ILE A 228 4.05 -9.14 3.97
C ILE A 228 4.75 -9.95 5.08
N GLY A 229 5.48 -10.98 4.69
CA GLY A 229 5.98 -11.96 5.65
C GLY A 229 4.88 -12.75 6.37
N ALA A 230 3.77 -13.04 5.70
CA ALA A 230 2.61 -13.77 6.21
C ALA A 230 2.31 -15.08 5.43
N GLY A 231 3.22 -15.50 4.56
CA GLY A 231 3.09 -16.70 3.74
C GLY A 231 2.39 -16.46 2.39
N PRO A 232 2.29 -17.51 1.55
CA PRO A 232 1.84 -17.40 0.15
C PRO A 232 0.31 -17.39 -0.01
N ASP A 233 -0.44 -17.75 1.03
CA ASP A 233 -1.87 -18.01 0.92
C ASP A 233 -2.73 -16.73 0.96
N CYS A 234 -2.17 -15.58 1.35
CA CYS A 234 -2.85 -14.29 1.27
C CYS A 234 -3.31 -13.99 -0.17
N ASP A 235 -4.38 -13.22 -0.33
CA ASP A 235 -4.92 -12.87 -1.64
C ASP A 235 -3.97 -11.98 -2.45
N ALA A 236 -3.18 -11.17 -1.76
CA ALA A 236 -2.15 -10.31 -2.35
C ALA A 236 -0.87 -10.32 -1.53
N GLN A 237 0.19 -9.73 -2.09
CA GLN A 237 1.47 -9.50 -1.41
C GLN A 237 1.90 -8.05 -1.59
N VAL A 238 2.44 -7.43 -0.54
CA VAL A 238 3.04 -6.10 -0.62
C VAL A 238 4.53 -6.17 -0.28
N LEU A 239 5.33 -5.37 -0.97
CA LEU A 239 6.74 -5.14 -0.63
C LEU A 239 7.05 -3.63 -0.66
N VAL A 240 8.01 -3.23 0.15
CA VAL A 240 8.70 -1.96 -0.02
C VAL A 240 9.52 -2.05 -1.31
N TRP A 241 9.28 -1.13 -2.26
CA TRP A 241 9.85 -1.26 -3.59
C TRP A 241 11.38 -1.23 -3.59
N GLN A 242 11.99 -0.50 -2.67
CA GLN A 242 13.44 -0.44 -2.52
C GLN A 242 14.04 -1.81 -2.16
N ASP A 243 13.32 -2.59 -1.37
CA ASP A 243 13.73 -3.96 -1.03
C ASP A 243 13.56 -4.89 -2.24
N MET A 244 12.41 -4.80 -2.91
CA MET A 244 12.09 -5.57 -4.11
C MET A 244 13.10 -5.32 -5.23
N ALA A 245 13.46 -4.05 -5.48
CA ALA A 245 14.37 -3.66 -6.54
C ALA A 245 15.87 -3.74 -6.17
N GLY A 246 16.21 -4.10 -4.94
CA GLY A 246 17.60 -4.21 -4.50
C GLY A 246 18.30 -2.86 -4.34
N LEU A 247 17.56 -1.83 -3.95
CA LEU A 247 18.11 -0.52 -3.59
C LEU A 247 18.53 -0.48 -2.13
N SER A 248 17.77 -1.13 -1.23
CA SER A 248 18.09 -1.24 0.19
C SER A 248 19.34 -2.09 0.42
N ALA A 249 20.26 -1.61 1.26
CA ALA A 249 21.47 -2.35 1.62
C ALA A 249 21.16 -3.65 2.39
N ARG A 250 20.08 -3.65 3.17
CA ARG A 250 19.57 -4.81 3.93
C ARG A 250 18.07 -4.92 3.70
N SER A 251 17.61 -6.09 3.26
CA SER A 251 16.20 -6.39 3.08
C SER A 251 15.75 -7.43 4.09
N PRO A 252 14.50 -7.39 4.58
CA PRO A 252 13.93 -8.43 5.43
C PRO A 252 13.96 -9.80 4.75
N LYS A 253 13.98 -10.87 5.55
CA LYS A 253 14.01 -12.27 5.04
C LYS A 253 12.87 -12.56 4.04
N PHE A 254 11.72 -11.95 4.22
CA PHE A 254 10.55 -12.17 3.37
C PHE A 254 10.59 -11.39 2.05
N ALA A 255 11.48 -10.40 1.90
CA ALA A 255 11.58 -9.60 0.70
C ALA A 255 12.54 -10.26 -0.30
N LYS A 256 11.98 -10.84 -1.37
CA LYS A 256 12.77 -11.33 -2.49
C LYS A 256 13.28 -10.15 -3.31
N ARG A 257 14.57 -10.12 -3.58
CA ARG A 257 15.20 -9.16 -4.49
C ARG A 257 15.02 -9.61 -5.93
N TYR A 258 14.45 -8.75 -6.78
CA TYR A 258 14.21 -9.00 -8.20
C TYR A 258 15.20 -8.28 -9.13
N ALA A 259 15.92 -7.28 -8.60
CA ALA A 259 16.92 -6.50 -9.35
C ALA A 259 18.04 -6.06 -8.40
N ASP A 260 19.08 -5.40 -8.95
CA ASP A 260 20.16 -4.75 -8.20
C ASP A 260 20.29 -3.29 -8.65
N VAL A 261 19.28 -2.49 -8.31
CA VAL A 261 19.24 -1.07 -8.68
C VAL A 261 20.36 -0.28 -8.00
N ALA A 262 20.77 -0.68 -6.79
CA ALA A 262 21.89 -0.02 -6.10
C ALA A 262 23.20 -0.17 -6.85
N ALA A 263 23.51 -1.33 -7.43
CA ALA A 263 24.68 -1.53 -8.27
C ALA A 263 24.57 -0.69 -9.55
N THR A 264 23.45 -0.77 -10.25
CA THR A 264 23.20 -0.01 -11.48
C THR A 264 23.41 1.49 -11.30
N LEU A 265 22.87 2.06 -10.22
CA LEU A 265 23.03 3.49 -9.92
C LEU A 265 24.48 3.85 -9.60
N ARG A 266 25.16 3.00 -8.81
CA ARG A 266 26.57 3.21 -8.47
C ARG A 266 27.46 3.20 -9.70
N ASP A 267 27.29 2.20 -10.59
CA ASP A 267 28.08 2.05 -11.79
C ASP A 267 27.87 3.23 -12.73
N ALA A 268 26.61 3.63 -12.97
CA ALA A 268 26.30 4.82 -13.78
C ALA A 268 26.89 6.11 -13.20
N ALA A 269 26.82 6.31 -11.89
CA ALA A 269 27.42 7.48 -11.25
C ALA A 269 28.96 7.47 -11.34
N THR A 270 29.58 6.30 -11.25
CA THR A 270 31.04 6.14 -11.38
C THR A 270 31.50 6.43 -12.79
N GLU A 271 30.80 5.91 -13.80
CA GLU A 271 31.08 6.16 -15.22
C GLU A 271 30.91 7.64 -15.57
N PHE A 272 29.82 8.25 -15.16
CA PHE A 272 29.58 9.68 -15.34
C PHE A 272 30.71 10.54 -14.74
N ALA A 273 31.11 10.23 -13.50
CA ALA A 273 32.21 10.95 -12.84
C ALA A 273 33.54 10.79 -13.59
N ALA A 274 33.86 9.60 -14.09
CA ALA A 274 35.06 9.33 -14.89
C ALA A 274 35.06 10.10 -16.22
N ASP A 275 33.96 10.13 -16.95
CA ASP A 275 33.79 10.87 -18.19
C ASP A 275 33.97 12.37 -18.00
N VAL A 276 33.39 12.93 -16.95
CA VAL A 276 33.58 14.35 -16.61
C VAL A 276 35.03 14.65 -16.26
N ALA A 277 35.70 13.79 -15.47
CA ALA A 277 37.09 13.97 -15.09
C ALA A 277 38.05 13.87 -16.29
N ALA A 278 37.74 13.01 -17.25
CA ALA A 278 38.53 12.83 -18.49
C ALA A 278 38.20 13.86 -19.59
N GLY A 279 37.20 14.74 -19.39
CA GLY A 279 36.72 15.67 -20.42
C GLY A 279 35.99 14.96 -21.58
N ALA A 280 35.58 13.73 -21.41
CA ALA A 280 34.80 12.96 -22.37
C ALA A 280 33.32 13.36 -22.41
N PHE A 281 32.82 13.94 -21.34
CA PHE A 281 31.48 14.51 -21.25
C PHE A 281 31.53 15.98 -20.76
N PRO A 282 30.69 16.92 -21.32
CA PRO A 282 29.80 16.71 -22.48
C PRO A 282 30.56 16.72 -23.82
N THR A 283 30.03 15.96 -24.79
CA THR A 283 30.46 16.08 -26.21
C THR A 283 29.64 17.15 -26.92
N GLU A 284 29.97 17.46 -28.20
CA GLU A 284 29.17 18.39 -29.03
C GLU A 284 27.69 17.96 -29.13
N GLN A 285 27.40 16.66 -29.11
CA GLN A 285 26.03 16.11 -29.13
C GLN A 285 25.22 16.56 -27.93
N TYR A 286 25.84 16.76 -26.77
CA TYR A 286 25.21 17.16 -25.52
C TYR A 286 25.43 18.64 -25.18
N SER A 287 25.84 19.46 -26.18
CA SER A 287 26.10 20.89 -26.02
C SER A 287 25.12 21.73 -26.83
N TYR A 288 24.65 22.84 -26.28
CA TYR A 288 23.89 23.83 -27.04
C TYR A 288 24.83 24.76 -27.79
N ARG A 289 24.44 25.15 -29.03
CA ARG A 289 25.12 26.13 -29.86
C ARG A 289 24.45 27.50 -29.74
#